data_b746e47f33b1b73e9e6189396837f775
#
_entry.id   b746e47f33b1b73e9e6189396837f775
#
_cell.length_a   1.000
_cell.length_b   1.000
_cell.length_c   1.000
_cell.angle_alpha   90.00
_cell.angle_beta   90.00
_cell.angle_gamma   90.00
#
_symmetry.space_group_name_H-M   'P 1'
#
loop_
_entity.id
_entity.type
_entity.pdbx_description
1 polymer ?
#
loop_
_entity_poly.entity_id
_entity_poly.type
_entity_poly.pdbx_seq_one_letter_code
_entity_poly.pdbx_strand_id
1 'polypeptide(L)'
;MKNRHTGIEACRILAMLMICNLHVLGMGGILEKVAIQKNFYYIFANYLEAFSYSAVNIYILISAYVGLHSKFSYKKMFSFWLQIIFYTISITLIFALFSKSSVTLSDWLSAFTPISHGQYWYMSCYFGLMLVAPFLNQAILTVKQELLLPFVSGGFVYFSIIPTIFKQDSLGLWGGYSVLWMILLYMIGAIINRLDFENRFKVWQVAGMIILLTSLTFLLHSLGYEQWRSYTSPTVILQGISIFLLLLSLKNLPLTLKKIVLTLSPLTLGVYLFHVHPLIFRRILPNIYSLVDGQKFVIFVTIILLMTLLIFIVGAFIEYLRKKLFIYISGKL
;
A
#
# COMPACT_ATOMS: atom_id res chain seq x y z
N MET A 1 14.01 16.85 -16.20
CA MET A 1 13.32 15.82 -15.37
C MET A 1 14.32 15.35 -14.32
N LYS A 2 14.02 15.47 -13.00
CA LYS A 2 14.86 14.84 -11.96
C LYS A 2 15.06 13.37 -12.31
N ASN A 3 16.29 12.87 -12.22
CA ASN A 3 16.61 11.47 -12.45
C ASN A 3 15.86 10.62 -11.42
N ARG A 4 14.67 10.09 -11.78
CA ARG A 4 13.89 9.22 -10.90
C ARG A 4 14.49 7.84 -10.90
N HIS A 5 14.64 7.25 -9.73
CA HIS A 5 15.14 5.89 -9.56
C HIS A 5 14.09 4.88 -10.05
N THR A 6 14.36 4.23 -11.16
CA THR A 6 13.39 3.37 -11.88
C THR A 6 12.88 2.22 -11.01
N GLY A 7 13.75 1.63 -10.19
CA GLY A 7 13.36 0.57 -9.25
C GLY A 7 12.34 1.02 -8.20
N ILE A 8 12.49 2.24 -7.66
CA ILE A 8 11.51 2.82 -6.72
C ILE A 8 10.16 3.04 -7.41
N GLU A 9 10.17 3.53 -8.66
CA GLU A 9 8.94 3.76 -9.40
C GLU A 9 8.25 2.42 -9.76
N ALA A 10 9.01 1.37 -10.09
CA ALA A 10 8.49 0.03 -10.28
C ALA A 10 7.89 -0.53 -8.97
N CYS A 11 8.55 -0.28 -7.83
CA CYS A 11 8.08 -0.69 -6.52
C CYS A 11 6.72 -0.06 -6.17
N ARG A 12 6.49 1.22 -6.51
CA ARG A 12 5.18 1.88 -6.34
C ARG A 12 4.07 1.21 -7.13
N ILE A 13 4.35 0.83 -8.38
CA ILE A 13 3.37 0.15 -9.23
C ILE A 13 3.06 -1.23 -8.66
N LEU A 14 4.08 -2.02 -8.33
CA LEU A 14 3.89 -3.34 -7.75
C LEU A 14 3.08 -3.26 -6.46
N ALA A 15 3.45 -2.37 -5.53
CA ALA A 15 2.72 -2.20 -4.27
C ALA A 15 1.26 -1.79 -4.51
N MET A 16 0.95 -0.97 -5.53
CA MET A 16 -0.44 -0.62 -5.86
C MET A 16 -1.20 -1.81 -6.46
N LEU A 17 -0.58 -2.61 -7.32
CA LEU A 17 -1.18 -3.84 -7.82
C LEU A 17 -1.46 -4.82 -6.68
N MET A 18 -0.54 -4.95 -5.72
CA MET A 18 -0.76 -5.76 -4.51
C MET A 18 -1.94 -5.23 -3.68
N ILE A 19 -2.11 -3.91 -3.53
CA ILE A 19 -3.28 -3.33 -2.84
C ILE A 19 -4.58 -3.61 -3.60
N CYS A 20 -4.60 -3.43 -4.93
CA CYS A 20 -5.75 -3.80 -5.74
C CYS A 20 -6.11 -5.29 -5.56
N ASN A 21 -5.10 -6.15 -5.54
CA ASN A 21 -5.27 -7.59 -5.33
C ASN A 21 -5.85 -7.92 -3.96
N LEU A 22 -5.37 -7.31 -2.87
CA LEU A 22 -5.95 -7.45 -1.52
C LEU A 22 -7.46 -7.15 -1.51
N HIS A 23 -7.86 -6.10 -2.22
CA HIS A 23 -9.26 -5.71 -2.27
C HIS A 23 -10.10 -6.60 -3.18
N VAL A 24 -9.54 -7.11 -4.28
CA VAL A 24 -10.20 -8.14 -5.13
C VAL A 24 -10.42 -9.43 -4.33
N LEU A 25 -9.41 -9.89 -3.59
CA LEU A 25 -9.50 -11.12 -2.80
C LEU A 25 -10.39 -10.95 -1.56
N GLY A 26 -10.17 -9.92 -0.75
CA GLY A 26 -10.88 -9.67 0.49
C GLY A 26 -12.29 -9.14 0.25
N MET A 27 -12.41 -7.88 -0.21
CA MET A 27 -13.71 -7.23 -0.42
C MET A 27 -14.49 -7.81 -1.60
N GLY A 28 -13.79 -8.41 -2.56
CA GLY A 28 -14.44 -9.17 -3.63
C GLY A 28 -15.11 -10.47 -3.16
N GLY A 29 -14.98 -10.82 -1.87
CA GLY A 29 -15.63 -11.98 -1.24
C GLY A 29 -14.96 -13.32 -1.58
N ILE A 30 -13.82 -13.31 -2.26
CA ILE A 30 -13.16 -14.54 -2.73
C ILE A 30 -12.60 -15.34 -1.55
N LEU A 31 -11.87 -14.69 -0.64
CA LEU A 31 -11.23 -15.34 0.52
C LEU A 31 -12.26 -16.06 1.40
N GLU A 32 -13.36 -15.39 1.71
CA GLU A 32 -14.44 -15.96 2.54
C GLU A 32 -15.03 -17.24 1.91
N LYS A 33 -15.27 -17.21 0.61
CA LYS A 33 -15.90 -18.32 -0.10
C LYS A 33 -14.96 -19.51 -0.32
N VAL A 34 -13.68 -19.26 -0.63
CA VAL A 34 -12.70 -20.35 -0.79
C VAL A 34 -12.26 -20.95 0.55
N ALA A 35 -12.44 -20.24 1.67
CA ALA A 35 -12.07 -20.72 3.01
C ALA A 35 -12.73 -22.05 3.36
N ILE A 36 -13.96 -22.28 2.88
CA ILE A 36 -14.74 -23.50 3.11
C ILE A 36 -14.17 -24.70 2.34
N GLN A 37 -13.55 -24.44 1.18
CA GLN A 37 -13.17 -25.51 0.23
C GLN A 37 -11.85 -26.19 0.57
N LYS A 38 -10.89 -25.50 1.20
CA LYS A 38 -9.53 -25.96 1.58
C LYS A 38 -8.77 -26.70 0.44
N ASN A 39 -9.00 -26.29 -0.81
CA ASN A 39 -8.43 -26.88 -2.02
C ASN A 39 -7.42 -25.93 -2.71
N PHE A 40 -7.08 -26.17 -3.97
CA PHE A 40 -6.16 -25.34 -4.74
C PHE A 40 -6.61 -23.88 -4.86
N TYR A 41 -7.91 -23.59 -4.89
CA TYR A 41 -8.46 -22.22 -4.90
C TYR A 41 -8.11 -21.49 -3.60
N TYR A 42 -8.29 -22.18 -2.47
CA TYR A 42 -7.88 -21.66 -1.15
C TYR A 42 -6.39 -21.38 -1.08
N ILE A 43 -5.55 -22.34 -1.48
CA ILE A 43 -4.09 -22.19 -1.44
C ILE A 43 -3.67 -20.99 -2.28
N PHE A 44 -4.14 -20.92 -3.53
CA PHE A 44 -3.79 -19.81 -4.43
C PHE A 44 -4.23 -18.46 -3.87
N ALA A 45 -5.50 -18.31 -3.49
CA ALA A 45 -6.03 -17.03 -3.03
C ALA A 45 -5.33 -16.54 -1.74
N ASN A 46 -5.15 -17.43 -0.75
CA ASN A 46 -4.51 -17.06 0.51
C ASN A 46 -2.98 -16.85 0.37
N TYR A 47 -2.31 -17.57 -0.53
CA TYR A 47 -0.89 -17.34 -0.81
C TYR A 47 -0.67 -16.00 -1.51
N LEU A 48 -1.52 -15.67 -2.48
CA LEU A 48 -1.50 -14.39 -3.19
C LEU A 48 -1.85 -13.23 -2.25
N GLU A 49 -2.79 -13.45 -1.32
CA GLU A 49 -3.11 -12.51 -0.23
C GLU A 49 -1.90 -12.28 0.69
N ALA A 50 -1.26 -13.34 1.17
CA ALA A 50 -0.06 -13.28 2.01
C ALA A 50 1.08 -12.53 1.32
N PHE A 51 1.29 -12.76 0.01
CA PHE A 51 2.24 -11.99 -0.79
C PHE A 51 1.88 -10.51 -0.83
N SER A 52 0.61 -10.19 -1.03
CA SER A 52 0.16 -8.82 -1.23
C SER A 52 0.08 -8.01 0.08
N TYR A 53 0.07 -8.68 1.23
CA TYR A 53 -0.13 -8.01 2.53
C TYR A 53 0.98 -7.02 2.89
N SER A 54 2.19 -7.17 2.37
CA SER A 54 3.30 -6.24 2.59
C SER A 54 3.21 -4.90 1.84
N ALA A 55 2.22 -4.74 0.96
CA ALA A 55 2.10 -3.57 0.07
C ALA A 55 2.05 -2.23 0.79
N VAL A 56 1.29 -2.13 1.89
CA VAL A 56 1.18 -0.92 2.70
C VAL A 56 2.52 -0.55 3.33
N ASN A 57 3.23 -1.54 3.87
CA ASN A 57 4.55 -1.36 4.45
C ASN A 57 5.55 -0.84 3.40
N ILE A 58 5.52 -1.39 2.19
CA ILE A 58 6.35 -0.96 1.07
C ILE A 58 6.14 0.53 0.76
N TYR A 59 4.91 1.03 0.75
CA TYR A 59 4.64 2.45 0.49
C TYR A 59 5.27 3.38 1.52
N ILE A 60 5.30 2.99 2.79
CA ILE A 60 5.95 3.78 3.84
C ILE A 60 7.47 3.71 3.70
N LEU A 61 8.04 2.53 3.40
CA LEU A 61 9.48 2.38 3.14
C LEU A 61 9.92 3.27 1.97
N ILE A 62 9.17 3.30 0.86
CA ILE A 62 9.42 4.19 -0.28
C ILE A 62 9.37 5.66 0.16
N SER A 63 8.34 6.03 0.92
CA SER A 63 8.14 7.42 1.37
C SER A 63 9.30 7.90 2.23
N ALA A 64 9.80 7.04 3.12
CA ALA A 64 10.94 7.30 3.98
C ALA A 64 12.25 7.41 3.19
N TYR A 65 12.51 6.42 2.32
CA TYR A 65 13.71 6.38 1.52
C TYR A 65 13.87 7.63 0.64
N VAL A 66 12.79 8.04 -0.02
CA VAL A 66 12.78 9.24 -0.88
C VAL A 66 12.69 10.52 -0.06
N GLY A 67 12.04 10.46 1.10
CA GLY A 67 11.73 11.61 1.96
C GLY A 67 12.87 12.06 2.86
N LEU A 68 13.86 11.21 3.17
CA LEU A 68 14.89 11.45 4.17
C LEU A 68 15.62 12.81 4.00
N HIS A 69 15.97 13.17 2.77
CA HIS A 69 16.64 14.42 2.43
C HIS A 69 15.70 15.51 1.90
N SER A 70 14.38 15.30 1.97
CA SER A 70 13.41 16.27 1.46
C SER A 70 13.08 17.33 2.51
N LYS A 71 12.98 18.59 2.06
CA LYS A 71 12.48 19.68 2.92
C LYS A 71 10.96 19.55 3.07
N PHE A 72 10.48 19.83 4.28
CA PHE A 72 9.04 19.93 4.56
C PHE A 72 8.41 21.04 3.72
N SER A 73 7.18 20.81 3.26
CA SER A 73 6.45 21.77 2.43
C SER A 73 4.94 21.70 2.69
N TYR A 74 4.39 22.73 3.31
CA TYR A 74 2.94 22.90 3.47
C TYR A 74 2.21 22.88 2.12
N LYS A 75 2.83 23.42 1.06
CA LYS A 75 2.25 23.40 -0.28
C LYS A 75 2.05 21.98 -0.81
N LYS A 76 3.02 21.08 -0.56
CA LYS A 76 2.88 19.67 -0.94
C LYS A 76 1.79 18.97 -0.13
N MET A 77 1.73 19.21 1.17
CA MET A 77 0.72 18.66 2.06
C MET A 77 -0.69 19.14 1.67
N PHE A 78 -0.85 20.42 1.37
CA PHE A 78 -2.11 20.99 0.89
C PHE A 78 -2.53 20.43 -0.48
N SER A 79 -1.58 20.32 -1.42
CA SER A 79 -1.85 19.70 -2.74
C SER A 79 -2.28 18.23 -2.61
N PHE A 80 -1.69 17.50 -1.67
CA PHE A 80 -2.07 16.13 -1.37
C PHE A 80 -3.49 16.06 -0.78
N TRP A 81 -3.82 16.94 0.16
CA TRP A 81 -5.16 17.07 0.73
C TRP A 81 -6.21 17.42 -0.34
N LEU A 82 -5.92 18.40 -1.22
CA LEU A 82 -6.80 18.76 -2.33
C LEU A 82 -7.06 17.59 -3.28
N GLN A 83 -6.06 16.74 -3.52
CA GLN A 83 -6.25 15.55 -4.34
C GLN A 83 -7.23 14.58 -3.68
N ILE A 84 -7.15 14.36 -2.38
CA ILE A 84 -8.08 13.51 -1.64
C ILE A 84 -9.50 14.07 -1.73
N ILE A 85 -9.68 15.37 -1.42
CA ILE A 85 -10.97 16.09 -1.50
C ILE A 85 -11.58 15.98 -2.91
N PHE A 86 -10.79 16.13 -3.95
CA PHE A 86 -11.28 15.97 -5.32
C PHE A 86 -11.92 14.61 -5.53
N TYR A 87 -11.26 13.53 -5.12
CA TYR A 87 -11.80 12.17 -5.28
C TYR A 87 -13.03 11.94 -4.42
N THR A 88 -13.00 12.35 -3.16
CA THR A 88 -14.14 12.12 -2.25
C THR A 88 -15.39 12.86 -2.71
N ILE A 89 -15.29 14.14 -3.05
CA ILE A 89 -16.43 14.93 -3.52
C ILE A 89 -16.91 14.45 -4.90
N SER A 90 -16.00 14.25 -5.86
CA SER A 90 -16.39 13.87 -7.23
C SER A 90 -17.10 12.52 -7.28
N ILE A 91 -16.59 11.51 -6.56
CA ILE A 91 -17.22 10.19 -6.55
C ILE A 91 -18.56 10.24 -5.82
N THR A 92 -18.63 10.91 -4.65
CA THR A 92 -19.89 11.08 -3.92
C THR A 92 -20.94 11.79 -4.78
N LEU A 93 -20.55 12.83 -5.52
CA LEU A 93 -21.44 13.55 -6.43
C LEU A 93 -21.96 12.65 -7.56
N ILE A 94 -21.07 11.85 -8.19
CA ILE A 94 -21.47 10.92 -9.24
C ILE A 94 -22.51 9.92 -8.71
N PHE A 95 -22.28 9.34 -7.54
CA PHE A 95 -23.25 8.43 -6.93
C PHE A 95 -24.57 9.14 -6.57
N ALA A 96 -24.52 10.36 -6.07
CA ALA A 96 -25.73 11.16 -5.77
C ALA A 96 -26.57 11.47 -7.02
N LEU A 97 -25.93 11.68 -8.17
CA LEU A 97 -26.62 11.97 -9.42
C LEU A 97 -27.27 10.72 -10.04
N PHE A 98 -26.55 9.58 -10.02
CA PHE A 98 -27.00 8.35 -10.68
C PHE A 98 -27.74 7.37 -9.77
N SER A 99 -27.64 7.53 -8.44
CA SER A 99 -28.25 6.63 -7.44
C SER A 99 -28.63 7.41 -6.17
N LYS A 100 -29.61 8.32 -6.30
CA LYS A 100 -30.02 9.28 -5.23
C LYS A 100 -30.27 8.65 -3.86
N SER A 101 -30.87 7.46 -3.78
CA SER A 101 -31.11 6.74 -2.52
C SER A 101 -29.86 6.16 -1.88
N SER A 102 -28.72 6.29 -2.52
CA SER A 102 -27.48 5.62 -2.14
C SER A 102 -26.50 6.50 -1.35
N VAL A 103 -26.72 7.80 -1.31
CA VAL A 103 -25.81 8.75 -0.66
C VAL A 103 -26.52 9.42 0.50
N THR A 104 -25.92 9.32 1.68
CA THR A 104 -26.43 9.91 2.93
C THR A 104 -25.76 11.23 3.25
N LEU A 105 -26.31 11.99 4.21
CA LEU A 105 -25.66 13.19 4.74
C LEU A 105 -24.27 12.85 5.34
N SER A 106 -24.14 11.69 5.98
CA SER A 106 -22.87 11.22 6.54
C SER A 106 -21.82 11.01 5.45
N ASP A 107 -22.20 10.50 4.26
CA ASP A 107 -21.28 10.35 3.12
C ASP A 107 -20.76 11.71 2.64
N TRP A 108 -21.62 12.74 2.60
CA TRP A 108 -21.22 14.10 2.26
C TRP A 108 -20.29 14.72 3.31
N LEU A 109 -20.61 14.59 4.60
CA LEU A 109 -19.74 15.07 5.67
C LEU A 109 -18.36 14.44 5.60
N SER A 110 -18.31 13.12 5.39
CA SER A 110 -17.06 12.38 5.20
C SER A 110 -16.31 12.82 3.93
N ALA A 111 -17.03 13.12 2.84
CA ALA A 111 -16.41 13.58 1.60
C ALA A 111 -15.75 14.95 1.74
N PHE A 112 -16.31 15.87 2.53
CA PHE A 112 -15.72 17.18 2.79
C PHE A 112 -14.60 17.16 3.84
N THR A 113 -14.60 16.18 4.73
CA THR A 113 -13.61 16.04 5.83
C THR A 113 -12.98 14.65 5.88
N PRO A 114 -12.40 14.16 4.75
CA PRO A 114 -12.01 12.76 4.61
C PRO A 114 -10.90 12.31 5.57
N ILE A 115 -10.01 13.21 5.97
CA ILE A 115 -8.93 12.92 6.91
C ILE A 115 -9.47 12.74 8.33
N SER A 116 -10.31 13.66 8.79
CA SER A 116 -10.88 13.65 10.14
C SER A 116 -11.87 12.52 10.37
N HIS A 117 -12.63 12.13 9.33
CA HIS A 117 -13.56 11.00 9.38
C HIS A 117 -12.92 9.66 9.04
N GLY A 118 -11.61 9.61 8.78
CA GLY A 118 -10.91 8.37 8.46
C GLY A 118 -11.45 7.66 7.20
N GLN A 119 -12.03 8.42 6.25
CA GLN A 119 -12.61 7.86 5.03
C GLN A 119 -11.63 6.96 4.27
N TYR A 120 -10.36 7.34 4.29
CA TYR A 120 -9.22 6.54 3.86
C TYR A 120 -8.25 6.42 5.02
N TRP A 121 -8.32 5.35 5.79
CA TRP A 121 -7.49 5.16 6.98
C TRP A 121 -5.99 5.41 6.73
N TYR A 122 -5.48 4.89 5.60
CA TYR A 122 -4.08 5.07 5.22
C TYR A 122 -3.73 6.55 5.01
N MET A 123 -4.61 7.33 4.35
CA MET A 123 -4.38 8.75 4.12
C MET A 123 -4.38 9.53 5.43
N SER A 124 -5.28 9.20 6.36
CA SER A 124 -5.33 9.83 7.69
C SER A 124 -4.05 9.58 8.48
N CYS A 125 -3.60 8.32 8.52
CA CYS A 125 -2.33 7.96 9.17
C CYS A 125 -1.12 8.59 8.46
N TYR A 126 -1.11 8.59 7.13
CA TYR A 126 -0.03 9.18 6.34
C TYR A 126 0.06 10.69 6.51
N PHE A 127 -1.09 11.37 6.68
CA PHE A 127 -1.12 12.80 6.98
C PHE A 127 -0.45 13.11 8.33
N GLY A 128 -0.76 12.29 9.36
CA GLY A 128 -0.07 12.33 10.65
C GLY A 128 1.44 12.09 10.52
N LEU A 129 1.84 11.09 9.74
CA LEU A 129 3.24 10.82 9.45
C LEU A 129 3.93 12.02 8.77
N MET A 130 3.28 12.68 7.80
CA MET A 130 3.85 13.86 7.13
C MET A 130 4.19 15.00 8.09
N LEU A 131 3.42 15.19 9.17
CA LEU A 131 3.68 16.19 10.20
C LEU A 131 4.92 15.85 11.04
N VAL A 132 5.13 14.57 11.31
CA VAL A 132 6.25 14.09 12.17
C VAL A 132 7.52 13.84 11.36
N ALA A 133 7.40 13.53 10.07
CA ALA A 133 8.53 13.17 9.20
C ALA A 133 9.72 14.14 9.22
N PRO A 134 9.55 15.48 9.27
CA PRO A 134 10.69 16.41 9.34
C PRO A 134 11.57 16.21 10.59
N PHE A 135 10.92 15.93 11.74
CA PHE A 135 11.61 15.65 13.01
C PHE A 135 12.32 14.30 12.96
N LEU A 136 11.66 13.29 12.39
CA LEU A 136 12.25 11.97 12.18
C LEU A 136 13.48 12.06 11.26
N ASN A 137 13.39 12.80 10.17
CA ASN A 137 14.51 13.00 9.25
C ASN A 137 15.70 13.64 9.96
N GLN A 138 15.46 14.69 10.74
CA GLN A 138 16.52 15.33 11.51
C GLN A 138 17.15 14.36 12.50
N ALA A 139 16.35 13.63 13.27
CA ALA A 139 16.85 12.64 14.23
C ALA A 139 17.67 11.54 13.52
N ILE A 140 17.15 10.99 12.42
CA ILE A 140 17.83 9.93 11.67
C ILE A 140 19.15 10.41 11.08
N LEU A 141 19.26 11.67 10.63
CA LEU A 141 20.48 12.21 10.03
C LEU A 141 21.54 12.59 11.08
N THR A 142 21.14 12.97 12.29
CA THR A 142 22.06 13.50 13.33
C THR A 142 22.45 12.49 14.38
N VAL A 143 21.55 11.55 14.74
CA VAL A 143 21.83 10.55 15.78
C VAL A 143 22.91 9.57 15.31
N LYS A 144 23.84 9.22 16.20
CA LYS A 144 24.88 8.22 15.92
C LYS A 144 24.28 6.85 15.61
N GLN A 145 24.92 6.13 14.69
CA GLN A 145 24.43 4.81 14.25
C GLN A 145 24.36 3.79 15.39
N GLU A 146 25.31 3.86 16.33
CA GLU A 146 25.39 2.99 17.50
C GLU A 146 24.18 3.11 18.45
N LEU A 147 23.48 4.25 18.40
CA LEU A 147 22.23 4.47 19.15
C LEU A 147 20.99 4.22 18.29
N LEU A 148 21.06 4.61 17.02
CA LEU A 148 19.91 4.54 16.11
C LEU A 148 19.51 3.11 15.78
N LEU A 149 20.47 2.22 15.50
CA LEU A 149 20.19 0.84 15.13
C LEU A 149 19.56 0.03 16.29
N PRO A 150 20.11 0.03 17.52
CA PRO A 150 19.45 -0.62 18.64
C PRO A 150 18.05 -0.07 18.94
N PHE A 151 17.86 1.24 18.80
CA PHE A 151 16.55 1.87 19.01
C PHE A 151 15.52 1.36 18.01
N VAL A 152 15.84 1.34 16.70
CA VAL A 152 14.92 0.86 15.66
C VAL A 152 14.72 -0.65 15.74
N SER A 153 15.77 -1.42 16.07
CA SER A 153 15.66 -2.87 16.28
C SER A 153 14.81 -3.20 17.51
N GLY A 154 14.98 -2.44 18.62
CA GLY A 154 14.13 -2.54 19.80
C GLY A 154 12.67 -2.20 19.49
N GLY A 155 12.45 -1.15 18.70
CA GLY A 155 11.12 -0.80 18.19
C GLY A 155 10.51 -1.91 17.35
N PHE A 156 11.29 -2.56 16.48
CA PHE A 156 10.83 -3.71 15.70
C PHE A 156 10.42 -4.89 16.62
N VAL A 157 11.22 -5.19 17.62
CA VAL A 157 10.87 -6.23 18.61
C VAL A 157 9.58 -5.87 19.34
N TYR A 158 9.49 -4.64 19.84
CA TYR A 158 8.40 -4.19 20.70
C TYR A 158 7.08 -3.97 19.95
N PHE A 159 7.10 -3.43 18.73
CA PHE A 159 5.90 -3.14 17.95
C PHE A 159 5.51 -4.26 16.98
N SER A 160 6.38 -5.24 16.72
CA SER A 160 6.12 -6.31 15.77
C SER A 160 6.20 -7.70 16.41
N ILE A 161 7.37 -8.10 16.92
CA ILE A 161 7.58 -9.46 17.40
C ILE A 161 6.70 -9.75 18.62
N ILE A 162 6.76 -8.91 19.64
CA ILE A 162 6.02 -9.11 20.90
C ILE A 162 4.50 -9.18 20.66
N PRO A 163 3.85 -8.20 19.99
CA PRO A 163 2.41 -8.26 19.74
C PRO A 163 1.99 -9.47 18.90
N THR A 164 2.84 -9.89 17.95
CA THR A 164 2.53 -11.04 17.10
C THR A 164 2.60 -12.36 17.87
N ILE A 165 3.62 -12.55 18.74
CA ILE A 165 3.77 -13.78 19.51
C ILE A 165 2.70 -13.87 20.60
N PHE A 166 2.50 -12.79 21.39
CA PHE A 166 1.60 -12.79 22.53
C PHE A 166 0.14 -12.47 22.17
N LYS A 167 -0.18 -12.17 20.93
CA LYS A 167 -1.54 -11.79 20.44
C LYS A 167 -2.12 -10.60 21.20
N GLN A 168 -1.27 -9.65 21.59
CA GLN A 168 -1.66 -8.48 22.36
C GLN A 168 -1.26 -7.20 21.65
N ASP A 169 -2.19 -6.26 21.53
CA ASP A 169 -1.96 -4.93 20.99
C ASP A 169 -2.08 -3.88 22.10
N SER A 170 -1.15 -3.90 23.04
CA SER A 170 -1.11 -2.99 24.19
C SER A 170 -0.89 -1.52 23.84
N LEU A 171 -0.50 -1.24 22.58
CA LEU A 171 -0.09 0.10 22.13
C LEU A 171 -1.09 0.73 21.16
N GLY A 172 -2.20 0.06 20.88
CA GLY A 172 -3.18 0.54 19.92
C GLY A 172 -2.62 0.62 18.49
N LEU A 173 -1.81 -0.36 18.10
CA LEU A 173 -1.28 -0.44 16.74
C LEU A 173 -2.35 -0.87 15.72
N TRP A 174 -3.40 -1.55 16.21
CA TRP A 174 -4.53 -2.08 15.42
C TRP A 174 -4.08 -2.86 14.19
N GLY A 175 -3.11 -3.77 14.39
CA GLY A 175 -2.55 -4.55 13.28
C GLY A 175 -1.81 -3.72 12.22
N GLY A 176 -1.44 -2.47 12.55
CA GLY A 176 -0.72 -1.56 11.67
C GLY A 176 -1.55 -0.40 11.10
N TYR A 177 -2.82 -0.29 11.48
CA TYR A 177 -3.70 0.82 11.09
C TYR A 177 -3.47 2.07 11.95
N SER A 178 -2.22 2.43 12.23
CA SER A 178 -1.86 3.54 13.12
C SER A 178 -0.68 4.37 12.61
N VAL A 179 -0.64 5.64 13.03
CA VAL A 179 0.48 6.55 12.74
C VAL A 179 1.77 6.04 13.40
N LEU A 180 1.67 5.49 14.61
CA LEU A 180 2.82 4.98 15.35
C LEU A 180 3.52 3.84 14.59
N TRP A 181 2.73 2.95 13.99
CA TRP A 181 3.25 1.91 13.10
C TRP A 181 3.98 2.49 11.88
N MET A 182 3.36 3.50 11.25
CA MET A 182 3.97 4.17 10.10
C MET A 182 5.28 4.88 10.46
N ILE A 183 5.42 5.41 11.68
CA ILE A 183 6.65 6.03 12.18
C ILE A 183 7.78 5.00 12.23
N LEU A 184 7.54 3.81 12.79
CA LEU A 184 8.56 2.76 12.83
C LEU A 184 9.00 2.34 11.41
N LEU A 185 8.04 2.08 10.52
CA LEU A 185 8.36 1.74 9.12
C LEU A 185 9.12 2.87 8.41
N TYR A 186 8.76 4.12 8.69
CA TYR A 186 9.46 5.28 8.16
C TYR A 186 10.92 5.30 8.63
N MET A 187 11.17 5.06 9.90
CA MET A 187 12.55 4.97 10.43
C MET A 187 13.33 3.85 9.75
N ILE A 188 12.72 2.67 9.54
CA ILE A 188 13.36 1.55 8.83
C ILE A 188 13.72 1.95 7.39
N GLY A 189 12.77 2.51 6.64
CA GLY A 189 13.01 2.94 5.25
C GLY A 189 14.08 4.04 5.11
N ALA A 190 14.12 4.96 6.06
CA ALA A 190 15.13 6.03 6.11
C ALA A 190 16.53 5.48 6.47
N ILE A 191 16.62 4.49 7.36
CA ILE A 191 17.88 3.79 7.68
C ILE A 191 18.39 3.02 6.46
N ILE A 192 17.52 2.37 5.70
CA ILE A 192 17.90 1.69 4.44
C ILE A 192 18.58 2.69 3.49
N ASN A 193 18.07 3.91 3.37
CA ASN A 193 18.72 4.97 2.59
C ASN A 193 20.06 5.39 3.21
N ARG A 194 20.05 5.73 4.51
CA ARG A 194 21.24 6.27 5.20
C ARG A 194 22.44 5.31 5.16
N LEU A 195 22.19 4.00 5.22
CA LEU A 195 23.24 2.96 5.31
C LEU A 195 23.53 2.27 3.98
N ASP A 196 22.93 2.72 2.89
CA ASP A 196 23.14 2.17 1.53
C ASP A 196 22.99 0.63 1.48
N PHE A 197 21.85 0.13 1.99
CA PHE A 197 21.60 -1.31 2.07
C PHE A 197 21.37 -1.97 0.70
N GLU A 198 21.16 -1.20 -0.36
CA GLU A 198 20.73 -1.70 -1.67
C GLU A 198 21.70 -2.67 -2.34
N ASN A 199 23.00 -2.57 -2.02
CA ASN A 199 24.06 -3.37 -2.65
C ASN A 199 24.58 -4.51 -1.76
N ARG A 200 23.98 -4.74 -0.58
CA ARG A 200 24.51 -5.70 0.42
C ARG A 200 24.06 -7.12 0.20
N PHE A 201 23.01 -7.34 -0.58
CA PHE A 201 22.42 -8.67 -0.76
C PHE A 201 22.40 -9.07 -2.23
N LYS A 202 22.61 -10.34 -2.50
CA LYS A 202 22.47 -10.91 -3.85
C LYS A 202 20.98 -11.09 -4.17
N VAL A 203 20.59 -10.82 -5.43
CA VAL A 203 19.20 -10.90 -5.91
C VAL A 203 18.52 -12.23 -5.54
N TRP A 204 19.23 -13.37 -5.70
CA TRP A 204 18.66 -14.68 -5.38
C TRP A 204 18.40 -14.89 -3.89
N GLN A 205 19.22 -14.28 -2.99
CA GLN A 205 19.01 -14.34 -1.54
C GLN A 205 17.73 -13.59 -1.17
N VAL A 206 17.56 -12.39 -1.73
CA VAL A 206 16.37 -11.56 -1.47
C VAL A 206 15.12 -12.23 -2.05
N ALA A 207 15.19 -12.80 -3.26
CA ALA A 207 14.08 -13.54 -3.86
C ALA A 207 13.69 -14.77 -3.02
N GLY A 208 14.68 -15.53 -2.55
CA GLY A 208 14.46 -16.66 -1.64
C GLY A 208 13.79 -16.23 -0.33
N MET A 209 14.22 -15.10 0.23
CA MET A 209 13.61 -14.54 1.44
C MET A 209 12.15 -14.14 1.22
N ILE A 210 11.80 -13.55 0.08
CA ILE A 210 10.41 -13.20 -0.26
C ILE A 210 9.55 -14.47 -0.28
N ILE A 211 10.00 -15.53 -0.96
CA ILE A 211 9.27 -16.80 -1.04
C ILE A 211 9.10 -17.42 0.35
N LEU A 212 10.19 -17.48 1.13
CA LEU A 212 10.17 -18.03 2.49
C LEU A 212 9.18 -17.28 3.39
N LEU A 213 9.26 -15.95 3.43
CA LEU A 213 8.42 -15.12 4.30
C LEU A 213 6.95 -15.15 3.88
N THR A 214 6.67 -15.17 2.57
CA THR A 214 5.30 -15.34 2.06
C THR A 214 4.75 -16.70 2.47
N SER A 215 5.53 -17.77 2.30
CA SER A 215 5.13 -19.13 2.66
C SER A 215 4.91 -19.27 4.15
N LEU A 216 5.76 -18.65 4.97
CA LEU A 216 5.62 -18.66 6.43
C LEU A 216 4.37 -17.89 6.88
N THR A 217 4.10 -16.71 6.32
CA THR A 217 2.87 -15.94 6.58
C THR A 217 1.62 -16.75 6.20
N PHE A 218 1.62 -17.35 5.02
CA PHE A 218 0.53 -18.22 4.56
C PHE A 218 0.31 -19.41 5.49
N LEU A 219 1.39 -20.14 5.83
CA LEU A 219 1.32 -21.34 6.66
C LEU A 219 0.79 -21.02 8.06
N LEU A 220 1.37 -20.04 8.73
CA LEU A 220 0.98 -19.67 10.10
C LEU A 220 -0.47 -19.19 10.15
N HIS A 221 -0.89 -18.37 9.18
CA HIS A 221 -2.28 -17.95 9.07
C HIS A 221 -3.22 -19.15 8.81
N SER A 222 -2.85 -20.08 7.94
CA SER A 222 -3.65 -21.29 7.64
C SER A 222 -3.76 -22.24 8.84
N LEU A 223 -2.81 -22.18 9.77
CA LEU A 223 -2.85 -22.90 11.05
C LEU A 223 -3.69 -22.21 12.13
N GLY A 224 -4.36 -21.08 11.80
CA GLY A 224 -5.20 -20.33 12.72
C GLY A 224 -4.51 -19.22 13.51
N TYR A 225 -3.27 -18.90 13.19
CA TYR A 225 -2.54 -17.77 13.79
C TYR A 225 -2.80 -16.49 12.97
N GLU A 226 -4.00 -15.94 13.07
CA GLU A 226 -4.48 -14.81 12.24
C GLU A 226 -3.58 -13.57 12.30
N GLN A 227 -2.97 -13.27 13.45
CA GLN A 227 -2.08 -12.13 13.66
C GLN A 227 -0.82 -12.15 12.78
N TRP A 228 -0.45 -13.30 12.21
CA TRP A 228 0.68 -13.39 11.26
C TRP A 228 0.36 -12.80 9.89
N ARG A 229 -0.92 -12.60 9.56
CA ARG A 229 -1.37 -11.85 8.38
C ARG A 229 -1.86 -10.46 8.80
N SER A 230 -0.98 -9.66 9.38
CA SER A 230 -1.18 -8.25 9.73
C SER A 230 -0.01 -7.41 9.25
N TYR A 231 -0.21 -6.11 9.10
CA TYR A 231 0.88 -5.20 8.70
C TYR A 231 2.00 -5.15 9.73
N THR A 232 1.70 -5.41 11.01
CA THR A 232 2.67 -5.46 12.11
C THR A 232 3.40 -6.79 12.21
N SER A 233 3.00 -7.82 11.48
CA SER A 233 3.67 -9.12 11.51
C SER A 233 5.12 -9.03 11.05
N PRO A 234 6.08 -9.64 11.80
CA PRO A 234 7.48 -9.63 11.41
C PRO A 234 7.73 -10.25 10.03
N THR A 235 6.98 -11.28 9.64
CA THR A 235 7.11 -11.88 8.31
C THR A 235 6.67 -10.92 7.20
N VAL A 236 5.58 -10.19 7.41
CA VAL A 236 5.05 -9.21 6.46
C VAL A 236 5.97 -7.99 6.31
N ILE A 237 6.59 -7.54 7.41
CA ILE A 237 7.55 -6.42 7.36
C ILE A 237 8.81 -6.83 6.62
N LEU A 238 9.41 -7.95 7.01
CA LEU A 238 10.64 -8.44 6.39
C LEU A 238 10.42 -8.77 4.91
N GLN A 239 9.26 -9.29 4.55
CA GLN A 239 8.85 -9.48 3.14
C GLN A 239 8.78 -8.14 2.40
N GLY A 240 8.14 -7.12 2.98
CA GLY A 240 8.06 -5.79 2.39
C GLY A 240 9.44 -5.14 2.20
N ILE A 241 10.34 -5.27 3.19
CA ILE A 241 11.74 -4.83 3.08
C ILE A 241 12.44 -5.59 1.96
N SER A 242 12.26 -6.92 1.87
CA SER A 242 12.89 -7.74 0.83
C SER A 242 12.42 -7.35 -0.56
N ILE A 243 11.11 -7.16 -0.77
CA ILE A 243 10.56 -6.70 -2.06
C ILE A 243 11.11 -5.30 -2.40
N PHE A 244 11.15 -4.39 -1.43
CA PHE A 244 11.69 -3.05 -1.61
C PHE A 244 13.17 -3.10 -2.03
N LEU A 245 14.03 -3.87 -1.34
CA LEU A 245 15.44 -4.02 -1.67
C LEU A 245 15.66 -4.68 -3.04
N LEU A 246 14.87 -5.70 -3.38
CA LEU A 246 14.91 -6.34 -4.69
C LEU A 246 14.65 -5.35 -5.81
N LEU A 247 13.61 -4.53 -5.69
CA LEU A 247 13.27 -3.55 -6.72
C LEU A 247 14.21 -2.34 -6.72
N LEU A 248 14.72 -1.95 -5.55
CA LEU A 248 15.73 -0.91 -5.43
C LEU A 248 17.02 -1.27 -6.18
N SER A 249 17.38 -2.57 -6.24
CA SER A 249 18.55 -3.04 -7.01
C SER A 249 18.37 -2.98 -8.53
N LEU A 250 17.14 -2.74 -9.03
CA LEU A 250 16.85 -2.63 -10.46
C LEU A 250 17.24 -1.24 -10.99
N LYS A 251 18.53 -1.03 -11.26
CA LYS A 251 19.05 0.27 -11.74
C LYS A 251 18.77 0.51 -13.22
N ASN A 252 18.83 -0.55 -14.04
CA ASN A 252 18.73 -0.48 -15.50
C ASN A 252 17.58 -1.33 -16.03
N LEU A 253 16.46 -0.69 -16.36
CA LEU A 253 15.37 -1.34 -17.09
C LEU A 253 15.48 -1.04 -18.60
N PRO A 254 15.03 -1.97 -19.47
CA PRO A 254 14.85 -1.68 -20.90
C PRO A 254 14.07 -0.39 -21.11
N LEU A 255 14.41 0.38 -22.14
CA LEU A 255 13.89 1.74 -22.36
C LEU A 255 12.35 1.78 -22.40
N THR A 256 11.73 0.77 -23.01
CA THR A 256 10.26 0.65 -23.07
C THR A 256 9.65 0.48 -21.69
N LEU A 257 10.16 -0.45 -20.87
CA LEU A 257 9.70 -0.67 -19.51
C LEU A 257 9.94 0.55 -18.64
N LYS A 258 11.09 1.20 -18.79
CA LYS A 258 11.39 2.45 -18.08
C LYS A 258 10.36 3.54 -18.38
N LYS A 259 9.98 3.72 -19.65
CA LYS A 259 8.93 4.69 -20.04
C LYS A 259 7.58 4.34 -19.39
N ILE A 260 7.16 3.08 -19.44
CA ILE A 260 5.90 2.61 -18.81
C ILE A 260 5.92 2.89 -17.30
N VAL A 261 6.97 2.49 -16.63
CA VAL A 261 7.11 2.67 -15.18
C VAL A 261 7.07 4.14 -14.79
N LEU A 262 7.82 5.01 -15.48
CA LEU A 262 7.84 6.44 -15.19
C LEU A 262 6.53 7.16 -15.51
N THR A 263 5.71 6.62 -16.42
CA THR A 263 4.39 7.16 -16.77
C THR A 263 3.33 6.72 -15.75
N LEU A 264 3.32 5.45 -15.35
CA LEU A 264 2.27 4.89 -14.48
C LEU A 264 2.48 5.18 -13.00
N SER A 265 3.73 5.17 -12.52
CA SER A 265 3.99 5.32 -11.08
C SER A 265 3.43 6.60 -10.45
N PRO A 266 3.42 7.79 -11.11
CA PRO A 266 2.80 8.98 -10.53
C PRO A 266 1.27 8.91 -10.44
N LEU A 267 0.64 7.90 -11.04
CA LEU A 267 -0.80 7.74 -11.07
C LEU A 267 -1.31 6.84 -9.93
N THR A 268 -0.43 6.12 -9.25
CA THR A 268 -0.79 5.10 -8.24
C THR A 268 -1.64 5.64 -7.10
N LEU A 269 -1.40 6.87 -6.63
CA LEU A 269 -2.25 7.47 -5.58
C LEU A 269 -3.70 7.63 -6.04
N GLY A 270 -3.93 8.04 -7.29
CA GLY A 270 -5.27 8.15 -7.84
C GLY A 270 -5.95 6.78 -7.98
N VAL A 271 -5.20 5.72 -8.31
CA VAL A 271 -5.72 4.34 -8.27
C VAL A 271 -6.25 4.01 -6.89
N TYR A 272 -5.47 4.28 -5.83
CA TYR A 272 -5.90 4.05 -4.45
C TYR A 272 -7.17 4.84 -4.12
N LEU A 273 -7.15 6.16 -4.30
CA LEU A 273 -8.27 7.05 -3.94
C LEU A 273 -9.56 6.70 -4.69
N PHE A 274 -9.45 6.19 -5.92
CA PHE A 274 -10.60 5.76 -6.70
C PHE A 274 -11.21 4.48 -6.14
N HIS A 275 -10.46 3.36 -6.11
CA HIS A 275 -11.08 2.06 -5.82
C HIS A 275 -11.37 1.82 -4.34
N VAL A 276 -10.68 2.52 -3.41
CA VAL A 276 -10.94 2.42 -1.96
C VAL A 276 -12.02 3.40 -1.49
N HIS A 277 -12.57 4.23 -2.38
CA HIS A 277 -13.68 5.11 -2.01
C HIS A 277 -14.85 4.28 -1.45
N PRO A 278 -15.43 4.63 -0.26
CA PRO A 278 -16.42 3.79 0.42
C PRO A 278 -17.61 3.38 -0.46
N LEU A 279 -18.09 4.26 -1.33
CA LEU A 279 -19.20 3.95 -2.24
C LEU A 279 -18.80 2.93 -3.32
N ILE A 280 -17.57 2.96 -3.82
CA ILE A 280 -17.04 1.95 -4.77
C ILE A 280 -16.75 0.65 -4.02
N PHE A 281 -16.05 0.75 -2.90
CA PHE A 281 -15.59 -0.36 -2.08
C PHE A 281 -16.72 -1.24 -1.57
N ARG A 282 -17.85 -0.63 -1.16
CA ARG A 282 -19.01 -1.35 -0.61
C ARG A 282 -20.01 -1.82 -1.65
N ARG A 283 -20.04 -1.24 -2.85
CA ARG A 283 -21.10 -1.48 -3.84
C ARG A 283 -20.66 -2.16 -5.13
N ILE A 284 -19.41 -1.94 -5.53
CA ILE A 284 -18.89 -2.48 -6.79
C ILE A 284 -18.04 -3.72 -6.54
N LEU A 285 -17.09 -3.64 -5.59
CA LEU A 285 -16.15 -4.73 -5.33
C LEU A 285 -16.81 -6.04 -4.83
N PRO A 286 -17.84 -6.03 -3.97
CA PRO A 286 -18.42 -7.29 -3.44
C PRO A 286 -19.00 -8.21 -4.50
N ASN A 287 -19.24 -7.73 -5.71
CA ASN A 287 -19.79 -8.52 -6.80
C ASN A 287 -18.75 -9.36 -7.57
N ILE A 288 -17.47 -9.21 -7.25
CA ILE A 288 -16.37 -9.87 -7.99
C ILE A 288 -16.44 -11.39 -7.83
N TYR A 289 -16.82 -11.89 -6.65
CA TYR A 289 -16.92 -13.34 -6.43
C TYR A 289 -17.85 -14.02 -7.45
N SER A 290 -18.97 -13.42 -7.82
CA SER A 290 -19.92 -13.99 -8.80
C SER A 290 -19.28 -14.28 -10.17
N LEU A 291 -18.18 -13.60 -10.51
CA LEU A 291 -17.46 -13.84 -11.76
C LEU A 291 -16.56 -15.08 -11.71
N VAL A 292 -16.14 -15.49 -10.52
CA VAL A 292 -15.22 -16.62 -10.32
C VAL A 292 -15.92 -17.87 -9.80
N ASP A 293 -17.17 -17.77 -9.36
CA ASP A 293 -17.94 -18.89 -8.82
C ASP A 293 -18.17 -19.98 -9.86
N GLY A 294 -17.93 -21.23 -9.49
CA GLY A 294 -18.06 -22.38 -10.38
C GLY A 294 -17.03 -22.47 -11.52
N GLN A 295 -16.09 -21.53 -11.63
CA GLN A 295 -15.10 -21.54 -12.70
C GLN A 295 -13.99 -22.57 -12.47
N LYS A 296 -13.42 -23.10 -13.56
CA LYS A 296 -12.21 -23.94 -13.50
C LYS A 296 -11.03 -23.12 -12.96
N PHE A 297 -10.09 -23.79 -12.28
CA PHE A 297 -8.98 -23.14 -11.58
C PHE A 297 -8.20 -22.11 -12.43
N VAL A 298 -7.87 -22.45 -13.69
CA VAL A 298 -7.16 -21.53 -14.59
C VAL A 298 -7.98 -20.26 -14.87
N ILE A 299 -9.29 -20.40 -15.09
CA ILE A 299 -10.19 -19.26 -15.33
C ILE A 299 -10.33 -18.42 -14.06
N PHE A 300 -10.46 -19.05 -12.89
CA PHE A 300 -10.49 -18.41 -11.59
C PHE A 300 -9.25 -17.52 -11.38
N VAL A 301 -8.05 -18.07 -11.57
CA VAL A 301 -6.79 -17.32 -11.47
C VAL A 301 -6.76 -16.17 -12.46
N THR A 302 -7.12 -16.42 -13.71
CA THR A 302 -7.12 -15.42 -14.77
C THR A 302 -8.05 -14.25 -14.45
N ILE A 303 -9.27 -14.52 -13.98
CA ILE A 303 -10.21 -13.46 -13.61
C ILE A 303 -9.68 -12.61 -12.45
N ILE A 304 -9.11 -13.20 -11.40
CA ILE A 304 -8.54 -12.44 -10.28
C ILE A 304 -7.46 -11.48 -10.77
N LEU A 305 -6.52 -11.97 -11.58
CA LEU A 305 -5.42 -11.15 -12.11
C LEU A 305 -5.93 -10.06 -13.06
N LEU A 306 -6.90 -10.39 -13.93
CA LEU A 306 -7.52 -9.41 -14.83
C LEU A 306 -8.29 -8.33 -14.06
N MET A 307 -9.05 -8.69 -13.02
CA MET A 307 -9.77 -7.72 -12.19
C MET A 307 -8.82 -6.81 -11.42
N THR A 308 -7.73 -7.36 -10.88
CA THR A 308 -6.65 -6.57 -10.25
C THR A 308 -6.07 -5.55 -11.23
N LEU A 309 -5.74 -5.99 -12.45
CA LEU A 309 -5.20 -5.14 -13.49
C LEU A 309 -6.22 -4.11 -13.98
N LEU A 310 -7.47 -4.50 -14.16
CA LEU A 310 -8.56 -3.60 -14.58
C LEU A 310 -8.76 -2.45 -13.59
N ILE A 311 -8.82 -2.75 -12.29
CA ILE A 311 -8.94 -1.74 -11.23
C ILE A 311 -7.75 -0.75 -11.32
N PHE A 312 -6.54 -1.27 -11.48
CA PHE A 312 -5.36 -0.44 -11.63
C PHE A 312 -5.43 0.46 -12.88
N ILE A 313 -5.77 -0.10 -14.03
CA ILE A 313 -5.83 0.65 -15.31
C ILE A 313 -6.91 1.72 -15.26
N VAL A 314 -8.12 1.39 -14.78
CA VAL A 314 -9.23 2.34 -14.67
C VAL A 314 -8.87 3.48 -13.72
N GLY A 315 -8.34 3.17 -12.54
CA GLY A 315 -7.91 4.19 -11.58
C GLY A 315 -6.78 5.07 -12.11
N ALA A 316 -5.80 4.47 -12.81
CA ALA A 316 -4.70 5.20 -13.44
C ALA A 316 -5.21 6.13 -14.57
N PHE A 317 -6.17 5.68 -15.37
CA PHE A 317 -6.79 6.48 -16.42
C PHE A 317 -7.55 7.67 -15.85
N ILE A 318 -8.35 7.47 -14.79
CA ILE A 318 -9.07 8.55 -14.08
C ILE A 318 -8.06 9.57 -13.52
N GLU A 319 -6.98 9.13 -12.90
CA GLU A 319 -5.96 10.04 -12.38
C GLU A 319 -5.22 10.79 -13.51
N TYR A 320 -5.00 10.15 -14.64
CA TYR A 320 -4.44 10.81 -15.81
C TYR A 320 -5.35 11.94 -16.30
N LEU A 321 -6.65 11.69 -16.41
CA LEU A 321 -7.65 12.70 -16.79
C LEU A 321 -7.70 13.84 -15.78
N ARG A 322 -7.73 13.52 -14.47
CA ARG A 322 -7.68 14.54 -13.41
C ARG A 322 -6.46 15.45 -13.55
N LYS A 323 -5.27 14.86 -13.75
CA LYS A 323 -4.04 15.66 -13.94
C LYS A 323 -4.11 16.57 -15.15
N LYS A 324 -4.63 16.09 -16.26
CA LYS A 324 -4.85 16.90 -17.48
C LYS A 324 -5.80 18.07 -17.22
N LEU A 325 -6.93 17.80 -16.55
CA LEU A 325 -7.90 18.83 -16.18
C LEU A 325 -7.26 19.92 -15.30
N PHE A 326 -6.50 19.54 -14.28
CA PHE A 326 -5.86 20.50 -13.37
C PHE A 326 -4.76 21.32 -14.05
N ILE A 327 -4.01 20.73 -14.99
CA ILE A 327 -3.03 21.47 -15.81
C ILE A 327 -3.76 22.51 -16.68
N TYR A 328 -4.84 22.12 -17.32
CA TYR A 328 -5.66 23.02 -18.15
C TYR A 328 -6.22 24.20 -17.35
N ILE A 329 -6.85 23.94 -16.20
CA ILE A 329 -7.43 24.97 -15.33
C ILE A 329 -6.35 25.90 -14.76
N SER A 330 -5.16 25.38 -14.44
CA SER A 330 -4.06 26.19 -13.91
C SER A 330 -3.32 27.02 -14.96
N GLY A 331 -3.70 26.95 -16.22
CA GLY A 331 -3.07 27.69 -17.34
C GLY A 331 -1.60 27.31 -17.60
N LYS A 332 -1.18 26.13 -17.14
CA LYS A 332 0.20 25.61 -17.32
C LYS A 332 0.22 24.46 -18.34
N LEU A 333 -0.42 24.65 -19.46
CA LEU A 333 -0.27 23.79 -20.65
C LEU A 333 0.92 24.25 -21.48
#